data_d17086963ffdd6de1ebae900f72d2eab
#
_entry.id   d17086963ffdd6de1ebae900f72d2eab
#
_cell.length_a   1.000
_cell.length_b   1.000
_cell.length_c   1.000
_cell.angle_alpha   90.00
_cell.angle_beta   90.00
_cell.angle_gamma   90.00
#
_symmetry.space_group_name_H-M   'P 1'
#
loop_
_entity.id
_entity.type
_entity.pdbx_description
1 polymer ?
#
loop_
_entity_poly.entity_id
_entity_poly.type
_entity_poly.pdbx_seq_one_letter_code
_entity_poly.pdbx_strand_id
1 'polypeptide(L)'
;MALLVYLNPFKILRDFVRLPIEAFFGRQYLDYKKKTNEGINSVKEILLRAGILLVFLSAILWISIFMYVIFYYIYMPNVTHIRPVHLQFKPCEEQIGVCSFPSAHVQLTRRTSLLMSGQPYRIKLVLDMPETQINKDLGMFMVCAQLRAKGGVFVSSSCRAAMIRYRFPFRSKLHHLIRTTVFSPMLLSGLEEEKQQIHVELFSDFIDDPEFSVTDAYIEVQSRFVQVYGCELHVQAHFSGLRYIMYYWPRISALIGISTNLFFVSLIFILSWYHLQEGLPEFIKSKFGEKEIKKEESIGKIKLEQESKDFPFFEDEALLQEFQKLEQKKA
;
A
#
# COMPACT_ATOMS: atom_id res chain seq x y z
N MET A 1 26.20 0.79 6.61
CA MET A 1 25.36 1.98 6.33
C MET A 1 25.90 2.95 5.26
N ALA A 2 26.97 2.65 4.55
CA ALA A 2 27.59 3.55 3.57
C ALA A 2 27.25 3.27 2.09
N LEU A 3 26.52 2.23 1.75
CA LEU A 3 26.20 1.82 0.37
C LEU A 3 24.88 2.39 -0.17
N LEU A 4 24.02 2.94 0.70
CA LEU A 4 22.72 3.52 0.33
C LEU A 4 22.77 4.98 -0.13
N VAL A 5 23.90 5.67 0.07
CA VAL A 5 24.06 7.09 -0.27
C VAL A 5 24.42 7.29 -1.76
N TYR A 6 24.88 6.24 -2.46
CA TYR A 6 25.32 6.36 -3.87
C TYR A 6 24.25 6.05 -4.93
N LEU A 7 23.12 5.49 -4.52
CA LEU A 7 22.00 5.25 -5.42
C LEU A 7 21.01 6.43 -5.36
N ASN A 8 21.31 7.46 -6.12
CA ASN A 8 20.41 8.60 -6.30
C ASN A 8 19.13 8.06 -6.99
N PRO A 9 17.99 7.90 -6.28
CA PRO A 9 16.78 7.25 -6.83
C PRO A 9 16.23 8.02 -8.04
N PHE A 10 16.48 9.33 -8.10
CA PHE A 10 16.13 10.17 -9.24
C PHE A 10 16.94 9.85 -10.50
N LYS A 11 18.19 9.38 -10.36
CA LYS A 11 19.03 9.01 -11.51
C LYS A 11 18.58 7.68 -12.10
N ILE A 12 18.27 6.70 -11.24
CA ILE A 12 17.75 5.39 -11.66
C ILE A 12 16.37 5.51 -12.30
N LEU A 13 15.47 6.30 -11.70
CA LEU A 13 14.14 6.56 -12.26
C LEU A 13 14.25 7.29 -13.61
N ARG A 14 15.15 8.26 -13.72
CA ARG A 14 15.43 8.98 -14.96
C ARG A 14 15.96 8.06 -16.06
N ASP A 15 16.92 7.18 -15.73
CA ASP A 15 17.53 6.28 -16.70
C ASP A 15 16.58 5.14 -17.09
N PHE A 16 15.76 4.65 -16.16
CA PHE A 16 14.73 3.62 -16.42
C PHE A 16 13.60 4.12 -17.33
N VAL A 17 13.23 5.39 -17.20
CA VAL A 17 12.19 6.02 -18.05
C VAL A 17 12.79 6.53 -19.37
N ARG A 18 14.04 7.01 -19.36
CA ARG A 18 14.69 7.62 -20.52
C ARG A 18 15.13 6.60 -21.58
N LEU A 19 15.68 5.46 -21.16
CA LEU A 19 16.16 4.40 -22.06
C LEU A 19 15.06 3.81 -22.99
N PRO A 20 13.91 3.38 -22.51
CA PRO A 20 12.85 2.87 -23.41
C PRO A 20 12.22 3.97 -24.24
N ILE A 21 12.11 5.19 -23.71
CA ILE A 21 11.54 6.34 -24.44
C ILE A 21 12.47 6.80 -25.57
N GLU A 22 13.76 6.95 -25.32
CA GLU A 22 14.74 7.34 -26.35
C GLU A 22 14.88 6.27 -27.45
N ALA A 23 14.87 4.98 -27.07
CA ALA A 23 14.90 3.89 -28.04
C ALA A 23 13.65 3.81 -28.91
N PHE A 24 12.48 4.12 -28.34
CA PHE A 24 11.21 4.04 -29.01
C PHE A 24 10.91 5.26 -29.90
N PHE A 25 11.14 6.46 -29.39
CA PHE A 25 10.87 7.71 -30.12
C PHE A 25 11.97 8.09 -31.10
N GLY A 26 13.22 7.75 -30.82
CA GLY A 26 14.33 7.97 -31.74
C GLY A 26 14.19 7.18 -33.04
N ARG A 27 13.70 5.94 -32.98
CA ARG A 27 13.40 5.16 -34.20
C ARG A 27 12.21 5.70 -34.97
N GLN A 28 11.13 6.10 -34.29
CA GLN A 28 9.94 6.64 -34.95
C GLN A 28 10.21 7.98 -35.64
N TYR A 29 11.06 8.85 -35.06
CA TYR A 29 11.38 10.14 -35.68
C TYR A 29 12.24 9.99 -36.94
N LEU A 30 13.11 8.99 -36.99
CA LEU A 30 13.93 8.68 -38.17
C LEU A 30 13.11 8.07 -39.31
N ASP A 31 12.13 7.20 -38.97
CA ASP A 31 11.22 6.62 -39.97
C ASP A 31 10.21 7.63 -40.50
N TYR A 32 9.83 8.64 -39.70
CA TYR A 32 8.92 9.71 -40.10
C TYR A 32 9.52 10.60 -41.21
N LYS A 33 10.81 10.86 -41.18
CA LYS A 33 11.51 11.68 -42.19
C LYS A 33 11.72 10.93 -43.51
N LYS A 34 11.63 9.60 -43.51
CA LYS A 34 11.88 8.76 -44.68
C LYS A 34 10.62 8.36 -45.48
N LYS A 35 9.42 8.53 -44.89
CA LYS A 35 8.16 7.98 -45.43
C LYS A 35 7.08 9.00 -45.81
N THR A 36 7.46 10.17 -46.27
CA THR A 36 6.49 11.20 -46.70
C THR A 36 5.81 10.86 -48.08
N ASN A 37 6.07 9.71 -48.68
CA ASN A 37 5.65 9.47 -50.08
C ASN A 37 4.77 8.23 -50.36
N GLU A 38 4.22 7.53 -49.34
CA GLU A 38 3.34 6.37 -49.65
C GLU A 38 2.05 6.37 -48.86
N GLY A 39 0.95 6.73 -49.48
CA GLY A 39 -0.39 6.94 -48.89
C GLY A 39 -1.18 5.70 -48.47
N ILE A 40 -0.61 4.49 -48.42
CA ILE A 40 -1.36 3.24 -48.11
C ILE A 40 -1.10 2.67 -46.70
N ASN A 41 -0.10 3.18 -45.98
CA ASN A 41 0.23 2.72 -44.65
C ASN A 41 -0.37 3.56 -43.48
N SER A 42 -1.20 4.56 -43.79
CA SER A 42 -1.76 5.52 -42.85
C SER A 42 -2.58 4.86 -41.73
N VAL A 43 -3.40 3.84 -42.06
CA VAL A 43 -4.27 3.19 -41.06
C VAL A 43 -3.46 2.34 -40.05
N LYS A 44 -2.45 1.61 -40.51
CA LYS A 44 -1.57 0.83 -39.61
C LYS A 44 -0.75 1.71 -38.69
N GLU A 45 -0.25 2.85 -39.18
CA GLU A 45 0.48 3.82 -38.32
C GLU A 45 -0.43 4.48 -37.28
N ILE A 46 -1.64 4.86 -37.64
CA ILE A 46 -2.62 5.42 -36.69
C ILE A 46 -2.98 4.38 -35.65
N LEU A 47 -3.22 3.13 -36.03
CA LEU A 47 -3.55 2.04 -35.11
C LEU A 47 -2.39 1.75 -34.14
N LEU A 48 -1.16 1.76 -34.64
CA LEU A 48 0.03 1.53 -33.84
C LEU A 48 0.28 2.68 -32.85
N ARG A 49 0.09 3.94 -33.27
CA ARG A 49 0.18 5.11 -32.38
C ARG A 49 -0.91 5.10 -31.30
N ALA A 50 -2.16 4.78 -31.69
CA ALA A 50 -3.26 4.62 -30.75
C ALA A 50 -2.99 3.49 -29.75
N GLY A 51 -2.47 2.35 -30.21
CA GLY A 51 -2.08 1.23 -29.35
C GLY A 51 -1.02 1.60 -28.32
N ILE A 52 0.02 2.32 -28.75
CA ILE A 52 1.07 2.81 -27.85
C ILE A 52 0.50 3.77 -26.82
N LEU A 53 -0.33 4.71 -27.24
CA LEU A 53 -0.96 5.67 -26.34
C LEU A 53 -1.85 4.97 -25.32
N LEU A 54 -2.60 3.95 -25.70
CA LEU A 54 -3.40 3.12 -24.80
C LEU A 54 -2.51 2.37 -23.78
N VAL A 55 -1.38 1.83 -24.21
CA VAL A 55 -0.44 1.17 -23.28
C VAL A 55 0.10 2.15 -22.25
N PHE A 56 0.48 3.38 -22.65
CA PHE A 56 0.94 4.40 -21.72
C PHE A 56 -0.17 4.84 -20.74
N LEU A 57 -1.39 5.06 -21.23
CA LEU A 57 -2.52 5.39 -20.37
C LEU A 57 -2.83 4.28 -19.38
N SER A 58 -2.78 3.02 -19.82
CA SER A 58 -2.97 1.87 -18.92
C SER A 58 -1.86 1.77 -17.89
N ALA A 59 -0.60 2.03 -18.24
CA ALA A 59 0.53 2.04 -17.32
C ALA A 59 0.38 3.12 -16.24
N ILE A 60 -0.02 4.34 -16.62
CA ILE A 60 -0.27 5.44 -15.69
C ILE A 60 -1.39 5.07 -14.72
N LEU A 61 -2.47 4.46 -15.21
CA LEU A 61 -3.58 4.00 -14.39
C LEU A 61 -3.15 2.92 -13.40
N TRP A 62 -2.38 1.92 -13.83
CA TRP A 62 -1.86 0.86 -12.97
C TRP A 62 -0.92 1.39 -11.89
N ILE A 63 -0.02 2.31 -12.24
CA ILE A 63 0.88 2.97 -11.28
C ILE A 63 0.05 3.71 -10.22
N SER A 64 -0.99 4.44 -10.64
CA SER A 64 -1.85 5.19 -9.72
C SER A 64 -2.59 4.28 -8.74
N ILE A 65 -3.13 3.15 -9.23
CA ILE A 65 -3.78 2.14 -8.39
C ILE A 65 -2.77 1.53 -7.42
N PHE A 66 -1.60 1.14 -7.89
CA PHE A 66 -0.56 0.50 -7.09
C PHE A 66 -0.07 1.41 -5.96
N MET A 67 0.16 2.69 -6.25
CA MET A 67 0.52 3.69 -5.25
C MET A 67 -0.56 3.84 -4.17
N TYR A 68 -1.84 3.86 -4.55
CA TYR A 68 -2.94 3.91 -3.59
C TYR A 68 -2.99 2.65 -2.71
N VAL A 69 -2.82 1.47 -3.30
CA VAL A 69 -2.83 0.19 -2.57
C VAL A 69 -1.69 0.14 -1.54
N ILE A 70 -0.46 0.53 -1.93
CA ILE A 70 0.67 0.61 -1.00
C ILE A 70 0.37 1.59 0.14
N PHE A 71 -0.13 2.79 -0.19
CA PHE A 71 -0.52 3.78 0.81
C PHE A 71 -1.56 3.22 1.78
N TYR A 72 -2.60 2.54 1.27
CA TYR A 72 -3.64 1.92 2.08
C TYR A 72 -3.07 0.90 3.07
N TYR A 73 -2.21 -0.03 2.62
CA TYR A 73 -1.62 -1.06 3.48
C TYR A 73 -0.65 -0.49 4.53
N ILE A 74 0.09 0.57 4.21
CA ILE A 74 1.00 1.20 5.16
C ILE A 74 0.23 2.04 6.19
N TYR A 75 -0.80 2.75 5.73
CA TYR A 75 -1.52 3.73 6.55
C TYR A 75 -2.60 3.10 7.43
N MET A 76 -3.20 1.97 7.01
CA MET A 76 -4.24 1.25 7.75
C MET A 76 -3.62 0.11 8.56
N PRO A 77 -3.49 0.26 9.90
CA PRO A 77 -3.07 -0.82 10.78
C PRO A 77 -4.18 -1.86 10.93
N ASN A 78 -3.83 -3.02 11.51
CA ASN A 78 -4.82 -4.02 11.89
C ASN A 78 -5.82 -3.43 12.86
N VAL A 79 -7.08 -3.40 12.45
CA VAL A 79 -8.16 -2.65 13.11
C VAL A 79 -8.67 -3.34 14.36
N THR A 80 -8.72 -4.68 14.33
CA THR A 80 -9.38 -5.48 15.35
C THR A 80 -8.48 -6.62 15.78
N HIS A 81 -8.21 -6.67 17.06
CA HIS A 81 -7.51 -7.78 17.69
C HIS A 81 -8.47 -8.49 18.63
N ILE A 82 -8.70 -9.78 18.40
CA ILE A 82 -9.54 -10.62 19.22
C ILE A 82 -8.62 -11.56 20.00
N ARG A 83 -8.81 -11.61 21.32
CA ARG A 83 -8.10 -12.51 22.21
C ARG A 83 -9.10 -13.33 23.02
N PRO A 84 -8.97 -14.66 22.99
CA PRO A 84 -9.78 -15.50 23.87
C PRO A 84 -9.40 -15.25 25.32
N VAL A 85 -10.39 -15.19 26.19
CA VAL A 85 -10.26 -14.96 27.61
C VAL A 85 -10.69 -16.22 28.35
N HIS A 86 -9.76 -16.87 29.04
CA HIS A 86 -10.04 -18.08 29.80
C HIS A 86 -10.24 -17.71 31.26
N LEU A 87 -11.51 -17.64 31.68
CA LEU A 87 -11.88 -17.35 33.05
C LEU A 87 -11.51 -18.51 33.97
N GLN A 88 -10.85 -18.21 35.08
CA GLN A 88 -10.45 -19.14 36.12
C GLN A 88 -11.14 -18.74 37.42
N PHE A 89 -11.53 -19.72 38.21
CA PHE A 89 -12.13 -19.54 39.51
C PHE A 89 -11.62 -20.60 40.49
N LYS A 90 -11.73 -20.33 41.77
CA LYS A 90 -11.45 -21.32 42.82
C LYS A 90 -12.73 -22.01 43.23
N PRO A 91 -12.80 -23.34 43.12
CA PRO A 91 -13.93 -24.11 43.64
C PRO A 91 -13.96 -23.98 45.17
N CYS A 92 -15.13 -24.16 45.77
CA CYS A 92 -15.26 -24.26 47.21
C CYS A 92 -14.85 -25.65 47.68
N GLU A 93 -14.12 -25.74 48.77
CA GLU A 93 -13.67 -27.03 49.34
C GLU A 93 -14.80 -27.74 50.12
N GLU A 94 -15.66 -26.96 50.79
CA GLU A 94 -16.71 -27.52 51.67
C GLU A 94 -18.14 -27.50 51.09
N GLN A 95 -18.37 -26.71 50.04
CA GLN A 95 -19.67 -26.50 49.44
C GLN A 95 -19.61 -26.59 47.92
N ILE A 96 -20.74 -27.05 47.32
CA ILE A 96 -20.85 -27.03 45.87
C ILE A 96 -20.97 -25.60 45.38
N GLY A 97 -20.04 -25.16 44.54
CA GLY A 97 -20.09 -23.83 43.93
C GLY A 97 -18.70 -23.17 43.73
N VAL A 98 -18.74 -21.91 43.35
CA VAL A 98 -17.59 -21.07 43.07
C VAL A 98 -17.33 -20.10 44.25
N CYS A 99 -16.15 -20.16 44.85
CA CYS A 99 -15.79 -19.33 46.03
C CYS A 99 -15.01 -18.05 45.67
N SER A 100 -14.48 -17.94 44.49
CA SER A 100 -13.84 -16.69 44.01
C SER A 100 -14.63 -16.13 42.83
N PHE A 101 -14.43 -14.83 42.57
CA PHE A 101 -14.90 -14.26 41.30
C PHE A 101 -14.11 -14.85 40.15
N PRO A 102 -14.77 -15.17 39.01
CA PRO A 102 -14.08 -15.58 37.81
C PRO A 102 -13.15 -14.46 37.32
N SER A 103 -11.88 -14.79 37.16
CA SER A 103 -10.85 -13.84 36.72
C SER A 103 -9.98 -14.46 35.63
N ALA A 104 -9.43 -13.62 34.78
CA ALA A 104 -8.53 -14.05 33.72
C ALA A 104 -7.37 -13.09 33.54
N HIS A 105 -6.21 -13.63 33.25
CA HIS A 105 -5.05 -12.89 32.79
C HIS A 105 -4.88 -13.09 31.29
N VAL A 106 -4.92 -12.01 30.54
CA VAL A 106 -4.82 -12.03 29.08
C VAL A 106 -3.56 -11.28 28.66
N GLN A 107 -2.62 -11.98 28.07
CA GLN A 107 -1.43 -11.37 27.49
C GLN A 107 -1.76 -10.75 26.14
N LEU A 108 -1.75 -9.42 26.05
CA LEU A 108 -2.03 -8.67 24.83
C LEU A 108 -0.82 -8.68 23.91
N THR A 109 0.36 -8.39 24.45
CA THR A 109 1.61 -8.27 23.70
C THR A 109 2.48 -9.51 23.89
N ARG A 110 2.81 -10.23 22.80
CA ARG A 110 3.73 -11.38 22.83
C ARG A 110 5.14 -11.03 22.35
N ARG A 111 5.27 -10.52 21.11
CA ARG A 111 6.56 -10.17 20.48
C ARG A 111 6.62 -8.72 20.03
N THR A 112 5.53 -8.19 19.52
CA THR A 112 5.37 -6.82 19.05
C THR A 112 4.27 -6.14 19.86
N SER A 113 4.39 -4.84 20.15
CA SER A 113 3.32 -4.07 20.78
C SER A 113 2.04 -4.19 19.95
N LEU A 114 0.94 -4.55 20.61
CA LEU A 114 -0.36 -4.66 19.94
C LEU A 114 -0.94 -3.28 19.66
N LEU A 115 -0.75 -2.38 20.61
CA LEU A 115 -1.28 -1.02 20.55
C LEU A 115 -0.24 -0.08 19.95
N MET A 116 -0.70 0.81 19.07
CA MET A 116 0.12 1.90 18.54
C MET A 116 -0.01 3.11 19.47
N SER A 117 1.12 3.68 19.87
CA SER A 117 1.13 4.87 20.69
C SER A 117 0.38 6.04 20.01
N GLY A 118 -0.41 6.77 20.81
CA GLY A 118 -1.18 7.91 20.34
C GLY A 118 -2.46 7.57 19.55
N GLN A 119 -2.76 6.28 19.32
CA GLN A 119 -4.00 5.84 18.68
C GLN A 119 -5.05 5.52 19.76
N PRO A 120 -6.26 6.08 19.70
CA PRO A 120 -7.35 5.68 20.60
C PRO A 120 -7.87 4.29 20.23
N TYR A 121 -8.11 3.48 21.26
CA TYR A 121 -8.64 2.13 21.16
C TYR A 121 -9.91 1.98 21.96
N ARG A 122 -10.85 1.23 21.40
CA ARG A 122 -12.05 0.77 22.10
C ARG A 122 -11.87 -0.68 22.50
N ILE A 123 -11.94 -0.94 23.80
CA ILE A 123 -11.76 -2.28 24.38
C ILE A 123 -13.12 -2.78 24.87
N LYS A 124 -13.58 -3.88 24.28
CA LYS A 124 -14.86 -4.53 24.62
C LYS A 124 -14.62 -5.97 25.06
N LEU A 125 -15.34 -6.38 26.06
CA LEU A 125 -15.44 -7.77 26.45
C LEU A 125 -16.73 -8.34 25.87
N VAL A 126 -16.62 -9.44 25.16
CA VAL A 126 -17.75 -10.20 24.62
C VAL A 126 -17.91 -11.44 25.47
N LEU A 127 -19.06 -11.57 26.13
CA LEU A 127 -19.42 -12.71 26.96
C LEU A 127 -20.49 -13.52 26.24
N ASP A 128 -20.21 -14.80 25.98
CA ASP A 128 -21.19 -15.74 25.47
C ASP A 128 -21.90 -16.43 26.65
N MET A 129 -23.12 -15.97 26.92
CA MET A 129 -23.87 -16.45 28.10
C MET A 129 -25.07 -17.27 27.65
N PRO A 130 -25.29 -18.47 28.29
CA PRO A 130 -26.50 -19.22 28.10
C PRO A 130 -27.72 -18.54 28.75
N GLU A 131 -28.88 -18.70 28.18
CA GLU A 131 -30.14 -18.19 28.73
C GLU A 131 -30.71 -19.10 29.85
N THR A 132 -29.86 -19.54 30.77
CA THR A 132 -30.28 -20.35 31.93
C THR A 132 -31.08 -19.50 32.91
N GLN A 133 -31.90 -20.16 33.74
CA GLN A 133 -32.68 -19.47 34.76
C GLN A 133 -31.78 -18.74 35.76
N ILE A 134 -30.64 -19.36 36.13
CA ILE A 134 -29.65 -18.74 37.02
C ILE A 134 -29.14 -17.42 36.47
N ASN A 135 -28.79 -17.38 35.19
CA ASN A 135 -28.32 -16.17 34.54
C ASN A 135 -29.43 -15.11 34.39
N LYS A 136 -30.70 -15.51 34.24
CA LYS A 136 -31.83 -14.59 34.20
C LYS A 136 -32.11 -13.97 35.57
N ASP A 137 -31.99 -14.78 36.64
CA ASP A 137 -32.22 -14.35 38.01
C ASP A 137 -31.03 -13.55 38.60
N LEU A 138 -29.85 -13.65 37.95
CA LEU A 138 -28.64 -12.92 38.36
C LEU A 138 -28.82 -11.40 38.33
N GLY A 139 -29.62 -10.89 37.37
CA GLY A 139 -29.80 -9.47 37.18
C GLY A 139 -28.52 -8.77 36.64
N MET A 140 -28.17 -7.64 37.26
CA MET A 140 -26.96 -6.88 36.88
C MET A 140 -25.73 -7.39 37.62
N PHE A 141 -24.63 -7.52 36.92
CA PHE A 141 -23.31 -7.85 37.48
C PHE A 141 -22.25 -6.89 36.93
N MET A 142 -21.13 -6.77 37.66
CA MET A 142 -20.03 -5.90 37.26
C MET A 142 -18.95 -6.70 36.55
N VAL A 143 -18.39 -6.09 35.49
CA VAL A 143 -17.19 -6.58 34.79
C VAL A 143 -16.10 -5.53 34.91
N CYS A 144 -14.98 -5.91 35.50
CA CYS A 144 -13.84 -5.06 35.71
C CYS A 144 -12.67 -5.52 34.84
N ALA A 145 -11.94 -4.57 34.25
CA ALA A 145 -10.68 -4.82 33.58
C ALA A 145 -9.60 -3.86 34.09
N GLN A 146 -8.43 -4.41 34.32
CA GLN A 146 -7.22 -3.65 34.69
C GLN A 146 -6.17 -3.88 33.60
N LEU A 147 -5.65 -2.80 33.05
CA LEU A 147 -4.57 -2.81 32.09
C LEU A 147 -3.24 -2.56 32.81
N ARG A 148 -2.24 -3.40 32.49
CA ARG A 148 -0.91 -3.31 33.09
C ARG A 148 0.17 -3.27 32.02
N ALA A 149 1.20 -2.50 32.29
CA ALA A 149 2.41 -2.43 31.50
C ALA A 149 3.41 -3.52 31.92
N LYS A 150 4.51 -3.60 31.18
CA LYS A 150 5.62 -4.52 31.45
C LYS A 150 6.11 -4.35 32.91
N GLY A 151 6.28 -5.49 33.57
CA GLY A 151 6.65 -5.50 35.00
C GLY A 151 5.48 -5.37 35.97
N GLY A 152 4.22 -5.42 35.47
CA GLY A 152 3.02 -5.38 36.33
C GLY A 152 2.59 -3.97 36.75
N VAL A 153 3.20 -2.93 36.19
CA VAL A 153 2.85 -1.54 36.47
C VAL A 153 1.41 -1.27 36.09
N PHE A 154 0.63 -0.71 36.99
CA PHE A 154 -0.77 -0.35 36.77
C PHE A 154 -0.86 0.84 35.80
N VAL A 155 -1.66 0.70 34.75
CA VAL A 155 -1.90 1.75 33.75
C VAL A 155 -3.29 2.33 33.92
N SER A 156 -4.32 1.48 33.82
CA SER A 156 -5.71 1.95 33.91
C SER A 156 -6.65 0.83 34.33
N SER A 157 -7.78 1.19 34.91
CA SER A 157 -8.85 0.26 35.25
C SER A 157 -10.21 0.83 34.90
N SER A 158 -11.12 -0.05 34.51
CA SER A 158 -12.53 0.29 34.26
C SER A 158 -13.44 -0.83 34.67
N CYS A 159 -14.54 -0.48 35.30
CA CYS A 159 -15.61 -1.41 35.67
C CYS A 159 -16.91 -0.97 35.01
N ARG A 160 -17.64 -1.90 34.41
CA ARG A 160 -18.93 -1.66 33.76
C ARG A 160 -19.96 -2.69 34.18
N ALA A 161 -21.18 -2.22 34.37
CA ALA A 161 -22.31 -3.11 34.62
C ALA A 161 -22.75 -3.81 33.33
N ALA A 162 -23.09 -5.07 33.46
CA ALA A 162 -23.61 -5.90 32.37
C ALA A 162 -24.86 -6.64 32.86
N MET A 163 -25.75 -6.94 31.93
CA MET A 163 -26.99 -7.66 32.21
C MET A 163 -27.41 -8.43 30.97
N ILE A 164 -27.99 -9.61 31.15
CA ILE A 164 -28.65 -10.34 30.07
C ILE A 164 -29.84 -9.52 29.56
N ARG A 165 -30.04 -9.42 28.27
CA ARG A 165 -31.18 -8.73 27.68
C ARG A 165 -32.47 -9.42 28.09
N TYR A 166 -33.33 -8.69 28.76
CA TYR A 166 -34.67 -9.18 29.07
C TYR A 166 -35.45 -9.39 27.78
N ARG A 167 -35.95 -10.60 27.61
CA ARG A 167 -36.91 -10.92 26.54
C ARG A 167 -38.29 -11.14 27.13
N PHE A 168 -39.26 -10.42 26.59
CA PHE A 168 -40.64 -10.56 27.00
C PHE A 168 -41.12 -12.03 26.84
N PRO A 169 -41.73 -12.67 27.86
CA PRO A 169 -42.00 -14.13 27.88
C PRO A 169 -42.89 -14.60 26.72
N PHE A 170 -43.83 -13.79 26.27
CA PHE A 170 -44.66 -14.12 25.11
C PHE A 170 -43.85 -14.18 23.80
N ARG A 171 -42.97 -13.20 23.58
CA ARG A 171 -42.09 -13.17 22.41
C ARG A 171 -41.08 -14.32 22.43
N SER A 172 -40.59 -14.69 23.60
CA SER A 172 -39.69 -15.82 23.78
C SER A 172 -40.41 -17.15 23.44
N LYS A 173 -41.64 -17.36 23.96
CA LYS A 173 -42.45 -18.56 23.65
C LYS A 173 -42.81 -18.62 22.16
N LEU A 174 -43.22 -17.52 21.55
CA LEU A 174 -43.54 -17.46 20.12
C LEU A 174 -42.31 -17.73 19.24
N HIS A 175 -41.21 -17.13 19.58
CA HIS A 175 -39.94 -17.35 18.86
C HIS A 175 -39.47 -18.81 19.00
N HIS A 176 -39.60 -19.41 20.20
CA HIS A 176 -39.27 -20.81 20.43
C HIS A 176 -40.20 -21.72 19.63
N LEU A 177 -41.51 -21.45 19.59
CA LEU A 177 -42.48 -22.20 18.81
C LEU A 177 -42.14 -22.16 17.30
N ILE A 178 -41.91 -20.97 16.73
CA ILE A 178 -41.58 -20.81 15.33
C ILE A 178 -40.25 -21.52 15.03
N ARG A 179 -39.26 -21.36 15.90
CA ARG A 179 -37.95 -21.98 15.75
C ARG A 179 -38.01 -23.50 15.79
N THR A 180 -38.79 -24.06 16.75
CA THR A 180 -38.96 -25.50 16.87
C THR A 180 -39.70 -26.07 15.67
N THR A 181 -40.68 -25.39 15.10
CA THR A 181 -41.47 -25.90 13.96
C THR A 181 -40.72 -25.76 12.63
N VAL A 182 -40.00 -24.63 12.39
CA VAL A 182 -39.35 -24.36 11.12
C VAL A 182 -37.92 -24.92 11.06
N PHE A 183 -37.18 -24.88 12.17
CA PHE A 183 -35.78 -25.32 12.25
C PHE A 183 -35.57 -26.61 13.04
N SER A 184 -36.60 -27.41 13.22
CA SER A 184 -36.54 -28.67 13.93
C SER A 184 -35.35 -29.59 13.57
N PRO A 185 -35.02 -29.83 12.28
CA PRO A 185 -33.89 -30.69 11.94
C PRO A 185 -32.52 -30.05 12.32
N MET A 186 -32.44 -28.74 12.32
CA MET A 186 -31.20 -28.00 12.63
C MET A 186 -30.98 -27.91 14.14
N LEU A 187 -32.04 -27.83 14.93
CA LEU A 187 -32.01 -27.88 16.38
C LEU A 187 -31.62 -29.27 16.91
N LEU A 188 -32.15 -30.32 16.29
CA LEU A 188 -31.83 -31.72 16.62
C LEU A 188 -30.39 -32.09 16.25
N SER A 189 -29.81 -31.45 15.26
CA SER A 189 -28.40 -31.68 14.88
C SER A 189 -27.41 -30.96 15.81
N GLY A 190 -27.86 -30.16 16.78
CA GLY A 190 -26.99 -29.44 17.72
C GLY A 190 -26.19 -28.29 17.07
N LEU A 191 -26.54 -27.90 15.83
CA LEU A 191 -25.86 -26.85 15.10
C LEU A 191 -26.17 -25.45 15.63
N GLU A 192 -27.18 -25.28 16.45
CA GLU A 192 -27.60 -23.99 16.99
C GLU A 192 -27.74 -24.05 18.51
N GLU A 193 -26.94 -23.25 19.18
CA GLU A 193 -26.96 -23.13 20.65
C GLU A 193 -27.77 -21.89 21.07
N GLU A 194 -28.55 -22.03 22.17
CA GLU A 194 -29.23 -20.89 22.80
C GLU A 194 -28.25 -20.09 23.66
N LYS A 195 -27.56 -19.16 23.01
CA LYS A 195 -26.63 -18.25 23.68
C LYS A 195 -26.93 -16.81 23.35
N GLN A 196 -26.65 -15.93 24.30
CA GLN A 196 -26.68 -14.48 24.12
C GLN A 196 -25.27 -13.92 24.20
N GLN A 197 -24.89 -13.13 23.22
CA GLN A 197 -23.62 -12.38 23.25
C GLN A 197 -23.86 -11.02 23.91
N ILE A 198 -23.16 -10.78 24.99
CA ILE A 198 -23.20 -9.52 25.72
C ILE A 198 -21.90 -8.76 25.45
N HIS A 199 -22.03 -7.59 24.84
CA HIS A 199 -20.91 -6.71 24.57
C HIS A 199 -20.77 -5.67 25.68
N VAL A 200 -19.73 -5.80 26.49
CA VAL A 200 -19.43 -4.87 27.58
C VAL A 200 -18.29 -3.97 27.12
N GLU A 201 -18.56 -2.69 26.92
CA GLU A 201 -17.56 -1.71 26.56
C GLU A 201 -16.81 -1.23 27.80
N LEU A 202 -15.59 -1.73 27.99
CA LEU A 202 -14.76 -1.41 29.15
C LEU A 202 -14.07 -0.05 29.02
N PHE A 203 -13.45 0.18 27.84
CA PHE A 203 -12.80 1.46 27.54
C PHE A 203 -13.29 1.96 26.19
N SER A 204 -13.71 3.24 26.11
CA SER A 204 -14.21 3.86 24.88
C SER A 204 -13.08 4.43 24.02
N ASP A 205 -12.14 5.14 24.66
CA ASP A 205 -11.06 5.86 24.01
C ASP A 205 -9.76 5.73 24.81
N PHE A 206 -9.26 4.51 24.89
CA PHE A 206 -7.99 4.24 25.55
C PHE A 206 -6.82 4.61 24.63
N ILE A 207 -5.92 5.47 25.09
CA ILE A 207 -4.70 5.85 24.37
C ILE A 207 -3.51 5.23 25.11
N ASP A 208 -2.71 4.45 24.38
CA ASP A 208 -1.52 3.80 24.93
C ASP A 208 -0.36 4.80 25.06
N ASP A 209 0.27 4.81 26.24
CA ASP A 209 1.44 5.65 26.51
C ASP A 209 2.72 4.93 26.06
N PRO A 210 3.60 5.58 25.27
CA PRO A 210 4.85 4.99 24.82
C PRO A 210 5.79 4.59 25.98
N GLU A 211 5.75 5.28 27.13
CA GLU A 211 6.61 4.95 28.28
C GLU A 211 6.10 3.72 29.04
N PHE A 212 4.76 3.56 29.14
CA PHE A 212 4.11 2.48 29.90
C PHE A 212 3.14 1.70 29.01
N SER A 213 3.62 1.22 27.88
CA SER A 213 2.79 0.47 26.92
C SER A 213 2.18 -0.77 27.57
N VAL A 214 0.89 -0.97 27.33
CA VAL A 214 0.10 -2.06 27.89
C VAL A 214 0.55 -3.40 27.29
N THR A 215 0.89 -4.32 28.19
CA THR A 215 1.25 -5.70 27.83
C THR A 215 0.22 -6.72 28.25
N ASP A 216 -0.48 -6.47 29.35
CA ASP A 216 -1.36 -7.42 30.02
C ASP A 216 -2.69 -6.81 30.40
N ALA A 217 -3.76 -7.60 30.31
CA ALA A 217 -5.10 -7.25 30.79
C ALA A 217 -5.56 -8.28 31.82
N TYR A 218 -5.98 -7.82 32.99
CA TYR A 218 -6.62 -8.60 34.01
C TYR A 218 -8.11 -8.32 33.97
N ILE A 219 -8.91 -9.35 33.76
CA ILE A 219 -10.37 -9.26 33.65
C ILE A 219 -10.98 -10.01 34.81
N GLU A 220 -11.95 -9.41 35.48
CA GLU A 220 -12.69 -10.01 36.59
C GLU A 220 -14.18 -9.79 36.40
N VAL A 221 -14.96 -10.85 36.54
CA VAL A 221 -16.42 -10.79 36.55
C VAL A 221 -16.89 -10.89 37.99
N GLN A 222 -17.41 -9.81 38.52
CA GLN A 222 -17.81 -9.70 39.94
C GLN A 222 -19.18 -10.35 40.20
N SER A 223 -19.28 -11.62 39.84
CA SER A 223 -20.40 -12.49 40.20
C SER A 223 -19.92 -13.93 40.29
N ARG A 224 -20.27 -14.62 41.37
CA ARG A 224 -19.95 -16.03 41.56
C ARG A 224 -20.89 -16.98 40.84
N PHE A 225 -22.09 -16.52 40.48
CA PHE A 225 -23.13 -17.34 39.91
C PHE A 225 -23.26 -17.21 38.40
N VAL A 226 -22.43 -16.35 37.78
CA VAL A 226 -22.44 -16.16 36.34
C VAL A 226 -22.02 -17.44 35.61
N GLN A 227 -22.82 -17.84 34.63
CA GLN A 227 -22.54 -18.96 33.75
C GLN A 227 -22.17 -18.45 32.37
N VAL A 228 -20.97 -18.77 31.89
CA VAL A 228 -20.41 -18.27 30.64
C VAL A 228 -19.87 -19.46 29.83
N TYR A 229 -20.22 -19.57 28.55
CA TYR A 229 -19.63 -20.55 27.64
C TYR A 229 -18.25 -20.14 27.16
N GLY A 230 -18.10 -18.87 26.82
CA GLY A 230 -16.86 -18.29 26.30
C GLY A 230 -16.76 -16.81 26.59
N CYS A 231 -15.55 -16.32 26.54
CA CYS A 231 -15.26 -14.91 26.74
C CYS A 231 -14.16 -14.47 25.78
N GLU A 232 -14.36 -13.34 25.12
CA GLU A 232 -13.39 -12.78 24.19
C GLU A 232 -13.15 -11.30 24.45
N LEU A 233 -11.90 -10.90 24.41
CA LEU A 233 -11.49 -9.50 24.48
C LEU A 233 -11.27 -8.95 23.09
N HIS A 234 -12.08 -7.99 22.71
CA HIS A 234 -12.01 -7.31 21.43
C HIS A 234 -11.37 -5.94 21.62
N VAL A 235 -10.20 -5.76 21.03
CA VAL A 235 -9.49 -4.48 21.00
C VAL A 235 -9.62 -3.91 19.59
N GLN A 236 -10.34 -2.81 19.47
CA GLN A 236 -10.63 -2.16 18.19
C GLN A 236 -10.05 -0.76 18.16
N ALA A 237 -9.29 -0.43 17.11
CA ALA A 237 -8.84 0.93 16.91
C ALA A 237 -10.02 1.87 16.60
N HIS A 238 -10.10 2.98 17.34
CA HIS A 238 -11.08 4.01 17.07
C HIS A 238 -10.48 5.03 16.09
N PHE A 239 -10.92 4.96 14.86
CA PHE A 239 -10.39 5.84 13.81
C PHE A 239 -11.08 7.19 13.80
N SER A 240 -10.29 8.24 13.61
CA SER A 240 -10.75 9.61 13.36
C SER A 240 -10.18 10.15 12.05
N GLY A 241 -10.82 11.18 11.47
CA GLY A 241 -10.35 11.84 10.27
C GLY A 241 -10.27 10.93 9.03
N LEU A 242 -9.14 10.97 8.34
CA LEU A 242 -8.95 10.23 7.08
C LEU A 242 -9.04 8.71 7.26
N ARG A 243 -8.50 8.17 8.38
CA ARG A 243 -8.57 6.73 8.70
C ARG A 243 -10.02 6.25 8.83
N TYR A 244 -10.89 7.08 9.43
CA TYR A 244 -12.31 6.77 9.53
C TYR A 244 -12.97 6.63 8.16
N ILE A 245 -12.72 7.56 7.23
CA ILE A 245 -13.27 7.52 5.87
C ILE A 245 -12.74 6.31 5.12
N MET A 246 -11.43 6.00 5.23
CA MET A 246 -10.81 4.85 4.58
C MET A 246 -11.37 3.52 5.08
N TYR A 247 -11.76 3.44 6.36
CA TYR A 247 -12.30 2.22 6.96
C TYR A 247 -13.77 2.01 6.67
N TYR A 248 -14.61 3.03 6.92
CA TYR A 248 -16.07 2.90 6.77
C TYR A 248 -16.54 3.04 5.32
N TRP A 249 -15.80 3.80 4.50
CA TRP A 249 -16.16 4.10 3.12
C TRP A 249 -15.00 3.79 2.16
N PRO A 250 -14.53 2.53 2.12
CA PRO A 250 -13.32 2.16 1.38
C PRO A 250 -13.42 2.41 -0.11
N ARG A 251 -14.62 2.23 -0.70
CA ARG A 251 -14.85 2.47 -2.13
C ARG A 251 -14.71 3.94 -2.51
N ILE A 252 -15.26 4.85 -1.69
CA ILE A 252 -15.19 6.29 -1.94
C ILE A 252 -13.77 6.79 -1.71
N SER A 253 -13.12 6.35 -0.64
CA SER A 253 -11.72 6.64 -0.37
C SER A 253 -10.81 6.19 -1.50
N ALA A 254 -11.02 4.97 -2.03
CA ALA A 254 -10.26 4.46 -3.17
C ALA A 254 -10.46 5.31 -4.43
N LEU A 255 -11.71 5.69 -4.73
CA LEU A 255 -12.01 6.53 -5.90
C LEU A 255 -11.31 7.88 -5.81
N ILE A 256 -11.41 8.57 -4.66
CA ILE A 256 -10.76 9.87 -4.43
C ILE A 256 -9.23 9.71 -4.47
N GLY A 257 -8.67 8.72 -3.79
CA GLY A 257 -7.23 8.51 -3.71
C GLY A 257 -6.61 8.14 -5.06
N ILE A 258 -7.24 7.25 -5.82
CA ILE A 258 -6.78 6.86 -7.16
C ILE A 258 -6.89 8.05 -8.11
N SER A 259 -7.99 8.83 -8.08
CA SER A 259 -8.16 10.02 -8.91
C SER A 259 -7.09 11.07 -8.64
N THR A 260 -6.78 11.32 -7.37
CA THR A 260 -5.74 12.25 -6.96
C THR A 260 -4.37 11.81 -7.42
N ASN A 261 -4.03 10.52 -7.22
CA ASN A 261 -2.76 9.96 -7.70
C ASN A 261 -2.67 10.02 -9.23
N LEU A 262 -3.74 9.68 -9.94
CA LEU A 262 -3.80 9.74 -11.39
C LEU A 262 -3.56 11.16 -11.90
N PHE A 263 -4.15 12.17 -11.25
CA PHE A 263 -3.93 13.57 -11.58
C PHE A 263 -2.44 13.95 -11.44
N PHE A 264 -1.80 13.64 -10.32
CA PHE A 264 -0.39 13.99 -10.12
C PHE A 264 0.55 13.21 -11.03
N VAL A 265 0.32 11.91 -11.24
CA VAL A 265 1.14 11.09 -12.14
C VAL A 265 1.00 11.58 -13.58
N SER A 266 -0.22 11.92 -14.04
CA SER A 266 -0.44 12.47 -15.37
C SER A 266 0.22 13.84 -15.55
N LEU A 267 0.18 14.70 -14.55
CA LEU A 267 0.83 16.01 -14.55
C LEU A 267 2.36 15.86 -14.67
N ILE A 268 2.96 14.98 -13.86
CA ILE A 268 4.40 14.69 -13.94
C ILE A 268 4.76 14.15 -15.33
N PHE A 269 3.93 13.27 -15.89
CA PHE A 269 4.16 12.71 -17.22
C PHE A 269 4.10 13.79 -18.31
N ILE A 270 3.12 14.69 -18.27
CA ILE A 270 2.96 15.78 -19.23
C ILE A 270 4.16 16.74 -19.12
N LEU A 271 4.57 17.13 -17.90
CA LEU A 271 5.74 18.00 -17.70
C LEU A 271 7.03 17.34 -18.18
N SER A 272 7.20 16.04 -17.89
CA SER A 272 8.34 15.26 -18.37
C SER A 272 8.37 15.17 -19.89
N TRP A 273 7.21 14.97 -20.51
CA TRP A 273 7.06 14.95 -21.97
C TRP A 273 7.44 16.29 -22.58
N TYR A 274 6.95 17.41 -22.01
CA TYR A 274 7.25 18.76 -22.49
C TYR A 274 8.75 19.05 -22.41
N HIS A 275 9.38 18.74 -21.28
CA HIS A 275 10.82 18.93 -21.09
C HIS A 275 11.67 18.05 -22.04
N LEU A 276 11.17 16.84 -22.35
CA LEU A 276 11.84 15.96 -23.28
C LEU A 276 11.78 16.49 -24.73
N GLN A 277 10.67 17.12 -25.12
CA GLN A 277 10.55 17.76 -26.43
C GLN A 277 11.50 18.94 -26.62
N GLU A 278 11.78 19.72 -25.60
CA GLU A 278 12.73 20.83 -25.65
C GLU A 278 14.19 20.34 -25.75
N GLY A 279 14.55 19.27 -25.05
CA GLY A 279 15.93 18.74 -25.05
C GLY A 279 16.27 17.81 -26.23
N LEU A 280 15.28 17.20 -26.88
CA LEU A 280 15.48 16.25 -28.00
C LEU A 280 16.12 16.90 -29.25
N PRO A 281 15.69 18.10 -29.71
CA PRO A 281 16.27 18.71 -30.90
C PRO A 281 17.75 19.09 -30.74
N GLU A 282 18.19 19.48 -29.57
CA GLU A 282 19.61 19.82 -29.33
C GLU A 282 20.49 18.56 -29.29
N PHE A 283 20.03 17.49 -28.64
CA PHE A 283 20.77 16.23 -28.55
C PHE A 283 20.90 15.54 -29.93
N ILE A 284 19.85 15.61 -30.73
CA ILE A 284 19.85 15.06 -32.09
C ILE A 284 20.75 15.89 -32.99
N LYS A 285 20.72 17.24 -32.93
CA LYS A 285 21.61 18.12 -33.69
C LYS A 285 23.07 17.87 -33.33
N SER A 286 23.41 17.67 -32.04
CA SER A 286 24.80 17.41 -31.62
C SER A 286 25.32 16.06 -32.12
N LYS A 287 24.53 15.00 -32.07
CA LYS A 287 24.93 13.66 -32.55
C LYS A 287 24.95 13.51 -34.07
N PHE A 288 24.04 14.17 -34.78
CA PHE A 288 23.97 14.10 -36.23
C PHE A 288 24.95 15.09 -36.88
N GLY A 289 25.14 16.27 -36.31
CA GLY A 289 26.17 17.22 -36.73
C GLY A 289 27.58 16.61 -36.66
N GLU A 290 27.88 15.85 -35.59
CA GLU A 290 29.18 15.19 -35.44
C GLU A 290 29.35 14.01 -36.45
N LYS A 291 28.28 13.33 -36.83
CA LYS A 291 28.33 12.30 -37.88
C LYS A 291 28.44 12.86 -39.30
N GLU A 292 27.78 13.97 -39.61
CA GLU A 292 27.89 14.62 -40.90
C GLU A 292 29.30 15.23 -41.10
N ILE A 293 29.86 15.89 -40.08
CA ILE A 293 31.22 16.41 -40.10
C ILE A 293 32.25 15.30 -40.32
N LYS A 294 32.15 14.17 -39.62
CA LYS A 294 33.03 13.00 -39.82
C LYS A 294 32.87 12.36 -41.20
N LYS A 295 31.66 12.42 -41.78
CA LYS A 295 31.42 11.89 -43.12
C LYS A 295 31.94 12.81 -44.22
N GLU A 296 31.84 14.12 -44.05
CA GLU A 296 32.45 15.09 -44.99
C GLU A 296 33.99 15.07 -44.91
N GLU A 297 34.55 14.92 -43.70
CA GLU A 297 36.02 14.79 -43.52
C GLU A 297 36.56 13.51 -44.12
N SER A 298 35.79 12.39 -44.06
CA SER A 298 36.17 11.12 -44.69
C SER A 298 36.04 11.17 -46.23
N ILE A 299 35.02 11.86 -46.75
CA ILE A 299 34.82 12.05 -48.20
C ILE A 299 35.88 13.02 -48.75
N GLY A 300 36.25 14.07 -47.99
CA GLY A 300 37.30 14.99 -48.34
C GLY A 300 38.67 14.31 -48.40
N LYS A 301 39.00 13.40 -47.46
CA LYS A 301 40.23 12.59 -47.47
C LYS A 301 40.28 11.63 -48.68
N ILE A 302 39.16 10.97 -49.00
CA ILE A 302 39.04 10.05 -50.15
C ILE A 302 39.22 10.82 -51.46
N LYS A 303 38.62 12.03 -51.60
CA LYS A 303 38.82 12.87 -52.80
C LYS A 303 40.25 13.35 -52.98
N LEU A 304 40.93 13.79 -51.90
CA LEU A 304 42.34 14.19 -51.92
C LEU A 304 43.26 13.01 -52.28
N GLU A 305 42.93 11.81 -51.83
CA GLU A 305 43.73 10.60 -52.13
C GLU A 305 43.48 10.07 -53.57
N GLN A 306 42.30 10.33 -54.12
CA GLN A 306 41.98 10.02 -55.51
C GLN A 306 42.57 11.08 -56.47
N GLU A 307 42.57 12.36 -56.12
CA GLU A 307 43.16 13.45 -56.88
C GLU A 307 44.68 13.36 -56.91
N SER A 308 45.33 12.75 -55.88
CA SER A 308 46.77 12.48 -55.90
C SER A 308 47.19 11.26 -56.76
N LYS A 309 46.22 10.38 -57.14
CA LYS A 309 46.47 9.19 -57.96
C LYS A 309 46.22 9.45 -59.44
N ASP A 310 45.43 10.48 -59.80
CA ASP A 310 45.08 10.81 -61.20
C ASP A 310 45.98 11.86 -61.83
N PHE A 311 47.07 12.35 -61.16
CA PHE A 311 48.07 13.23 -61.75
C PHE A 311 49.23 12.33 -62.30
N PRO A 312 49.40 12.25 -63.61
CA PRO A 312 50.57 11.57 -64.19
C PRO A 312 51.77 12.46 -63.87
N PHE A 313 52.79 11.86 -63.27
CA PHE A 313 54.11 12.39 -63.03
C PHE A 313 54.76 12.73 -64.40
N PHE A 314 54.61 14.01 -64.81
CA PHE A 314 55.43 14.53 -65.89
C PHE A 314 56.72 15.05 -65.32
N GLU A 315 57.76 14.31 -65.59
CA GLU A 315 59.13 14.61 -65.34
C GLU A 315 59.56 15.66 -66.38
N ASP A 316 59.41 16.94 -66.10
CA ASP A 316 59.99 18.06 -66.88
C ASP A 316 61.09 18.71 -66.13
N GLU A 317 62.33 18.13 -66.21
CA GLU A 317 63.62 18.74 -65.79
C GLU A 317 63.82 20.13 -66.41
N ALA A 318 63.16 20.47 -67.51
CA ALA A 318 63.29 21.73 -68.21
C ALA A 318 62.73 22.93 -67.42
N LEU A 319 61.67 22.78 -66.65
CA LEU A 319 61.06 23.86 -65.85
C LEU A 319 61.90 24.25 -64.63
N LEU A 320 62.59 23.27 -64.03
CA LEU A 320 63.46 23.52 -62.88
C LEU A 320 64.68 24.35 -63.25
N GLN A 321 65.21 24.21 -64.47
CA GLN A 321 66.29 25.02 -64.93
C GLN A 321 65.88 26.46 -65.32
N GLU A 322 64.66 26.69 -65.71
CA GLU A 322 64.12 28.00 -66.00
C GLU A 322 63.84 28.82 -64.69
N PHE A 323 63.38 28.19 -63.67
CA PHE A 323 63.19 28.79 -62.34
C PHE A 323 64.54 29.21 -61.69
N GLN A 324 65.59 28.41 -61.81
CA GLN A 324 66.88 28.76 -61.26
C GLN A 324 67.55 29.91 -62.02
N LYS A 325 67.27 30.08 -63.31
CA LYS A 325 67.73 31.22 -64.10
C LYS A 325 66.99 32.54 -63.74
N LEU A 326 65.76 32.47 -63.29
CA LEU A 326 65.01 33.66 -62.89
C LEU A 326 65.40 34.18 -61.49
N GLU A 327 65.81 33.27 -60.61
CA GLU A 327 66.33 33.69 -59.28
C GLU A 327 67.73 34.35 -59.34
N GLN A 328 68.58 33.93 -60.28
CA GLN A 328 69.89 34.56 -60.42
C GLN A 328 69.85 35.93 -61.11
N LYS A 329 68.69 36.38 -61.61
CA LYS A 329 68.53 37.70 -62.26
C LYS A 329 67.89 38.72 -61.29
N LYS A 330 67.61 38.35 -60.07
CA LYS A 330 67.03 39.18 -59.04
C LYS A 330 67.95 39.43 -57.83
N ALA A 331 69.21 38.92 -57.86
CA ALA A 331 70.23 39.23 -56.88
C ALA A 331 71.14 40.33 -57.37
#